data_3ff6151b3d659c61dc3060d2f016b3c8
#
_entry.id   3ff6151b3d659c61dc3060d2f016b3c8
#
_cell.length_a   1.000
_cell.length_b   1.000
_cell.length_c   1.000
_cell.angle_alpha   90.00
_cell.angle_beta   90.00
_cell.angle_gamma   90.00
#
_symmetry.space_group_name_H-M   'P 1'
#
loop_
_entity.id
_entity.type
_entity.pdbx_description
1 polymer ?
#
loop_
_entity_poly.entity_id
_entity_poly.type
_entity_poly.pdbx_seq_one_letter_code
_entity_poly.pdbx_strand_id
1 'polypeptide(L)'
;DISSTFGIENAVEIKAPIILPAIAKLNWKDYFSGAALAGVPVVIGESVVSKDKELVLENGKVANSPLIKEMLSYFNRYSRGYGDIILQANYDDEYLGVLDYAIKELGVTSVELKFGQGAKGIQGMGKVYDINEALEFQKKGYLIFPDPSNPEIAENYKNGIGRAFEKVDKLPIWNEEILVN
;
A
#
# COMPACT_ATOMS: atom_id res chain seq x y z
N ASP A 1 -21.89 20.13 -18.27
CA ASP A 1 -20.69 19.29 -18.34
C ASP A 1 -19.81 19.60 -17.13
N ILE A 2 -19.40 18.58 -16.42
CA ILE A 2 -18.53 18.67 -15.24
C ILE A 2 -17.22 17.90 -15.44
N SER A 3 -16.94 17.51 -16.69
CA SER A 3 -15.67 16.86 -17.03
C SER A 3 -14.49 17.79 -16.76
N SER A 4 -13.37 17.22 -16.41
CA SER A 4 -12.13 17.92 -16.07
C SER A 4 -10.92 17.06 -16.40
N THR A 5 -9.75 17.58 -16.08
CA THR A 5 -8.49 16.83 -16.19
C THR A 5 -7.71 16.93 -14.88
N PHE A 6 -6.90 15.92 -14.58
CA PHE A 6 -5.88 16.02 -13.54
C PHE A 6 -4.53 15.51 -14.07
N GLY A 7 -3.43 15.96 -13.45
CA GLY A 7 -2.08 15.76 -13.97
C GLY A 7 -1.66 16.91 -14.90
N ILE A 8 -0.34 16.98 -15.19
CA ILE A 8 0.25 18.07 -15.98
C ILE A 8 0.72 17.55 -17.35
N GLU A 9 1.66 16.61 -17.38
CA GLU A 9 2.24 16.14 -18.64
C GLU A 9 1.43 15.01 -19.29
N ASN A 10 0.91 14.10 -18.49
CA ASN A 10 0.05 13.01 -18.92
C ASN A 10 -1.35 13.20 -18.30
N ALA A 11 -1.98 14.31 -18.62
CA ALA A 11 -3.26 14.67 -18.03
C ALA A 11 -4.33 13.61 -18.32
N VAL A 12 -4.98 13.14 -17.26
CA VAL A 12 -6.07 12.18 -17.32
C VAL A 12 -7.39 12.92 -17.44
N GLU A 13 -8.16 12.62 -18.46
CA GLU A 13 -9.53 13.14 -18.59
C GLU A 13 -10.47 12.37 -17.65
N ILE A 14 -11.31 13.10 -16.93
CA ILE A 14 -12.29 12.56 -15.98
C ILE A 14 -13.67 13.12 -16.26
N LYS A 15 -14.69 12.29 -16.14
CA LYS A 15 -16.09 12.69 -16.37
C LYS A 15 -16.67 13.53 -15.23
N ALA A 16 -16.11 13.40 -14.04
CA ALA A 16 -16.48 14.21 -12.88
C ALA A 16 -15.24 14.43 -12.00
N PRO A 17 -15.12 15.56 -11.29
CA PRO A 17 -13.98 15.85 -10.39
C PRO A 17 -14.09 15.04 -9.08
N ILE A 18 -14.09 13.73 -9.20
CA ILE A 18 -14.23 12.76 -8.10
C ILE A 18 -13.12 11.73 -8.25
N ILE A 19 -12.40 11.46 -7.18
CA ILE A 19 -11.45 10.34 -7.08
C ILE A 19 -12.02 9.34 -6.09
N LEU A 20 -12.16 8.08 -6.49
CA LEU A 20 -12.63 7.02 -5.61
C LEU A 20 -11.48 6.53 -4.72
N PRO A 21 -11.66 6.56 -3.39
CA PRO A 21 -10.58 6.27 -2.44
C PRO A 21 -10.23 4.78 -2.38
N ALA A 22 -9.12 4.49 -1.69
CA ALA A 22 -8.57 3.14 -1.49
C ALA A 22 -9.37 2.32 -0.46
N ILE A 23 -10.66 2.08 -0.69
CA ILE A 23 -11.57 1.38 0.24
C ILE A 23 -12.08 0.03 -0.28
N ALA A 24 -11.77 -0.34 -1.52
CA ALA A 24 -12.24 -1.59 -2.12
C ALA A 24 -11.54 -2.79 -1.47
N LYS A 25 -12.21 -3.47 -0.55
CA LYS A 25 -11.65 -4.61 0.17
C LYS A 25 -12.20 -5.96 -0.32
N LEU A 26 -13.51 -6.08 -0.50
CA LEU A 26 -14.17 -7.32 -0.90
C LEU A 26 -14.65 -7.28 -2.35
N ASN A 27 -15.23 -6.18 -2.78
CA ASN A 27 -15.85 -6.01 -4.09
C ASN A 27 -14.98 -5.17 -5.04
N TRP A 28 -13.67 -5.32 -4.97
CA TRP A 28 -12.76 -4.51 -5.77
C TRP A 28 -12.98 -4.68 -7.28
N LYS A 29 -13.42 -5.85 -7.73
CA LYS A 29 -13.73 -6.10 -9.15
C LYS A 29 -14.84 -5.18 -9.66
N ASP A 30 -15.95 -5.12 -8.93
CA ASP A 30 -17.07 -4.26 -9.26
C ASP A 30 -16.71 -2.78 -9.08
N TYR A 31 -15.94 -2.47 -8.05
CA TYR A 31 -15.49 -1.12 -7.73
C TYR A 31 -14.64 -0.51 -8.85
N PHE A 32 -13.63 -1.25 -9.32
CA PHE A 32 -12.76 -0.79 -10.42
C PHE A 32 -13.47 -0.76 -11.75
N SER A 33 -14.29 -1.77 -12.05
CA SER A 33 -15.12 -1.76 -13.26
C SER A 33 -16.12 -0.61 -13.26
N GLY A 34 -16.74 -0.34 -12.11
CA GLY A 34 -17.68 0.78 -11.92
C GLY A 34 -17.01 2.14 -12.09
N ALA A 35 -15.80 2.31 -11.54
CA ALA A 35 -15.00 3.52 -11.72
C ALA A 35 -14.68 3.77 -13.19
N ALA A 36 -14.23 2.73 -13.90
CA ALA A 36 -13.94 2.80 -15.33
C ALA A 36 -15.17 3.18 -16.16
N LEU A 37 -16.33 2.58 -15.89
CA LEU A 37 -17.60 2.91 -16.56
C LEU A 37 -18.07 4.33 -16.25
N ALA A 38 -17.87 4.78 -15.00
CA ALA A 38 -18.19 6.16 -14.61
C ALA A 38 -17.18 7.18 -15.16
N GLY A 39 -16.02 6.74 -15.62
CA GLY A 39 -14.96 7.60 -16.13
C GLY A 39 -14.30 8.45 -15.04
N VAL A 40 -14.13 7.90 -13.85
CA VAL A 40 -13.49 8.56 -12.71
C VAL A 40 -12.26 7.75 -12.24
N PRO A 41 -11.25 8.41 -11.67
CA PRO A 41 -10.10 7.72 -11.10
C PRO A 41 -10.46 6.90 -9.87
N VAL A 42 -9.71 5.83 -9.65
CA VAL A 42 -9.85 4.96 -8.49
C VAL A 42 -8.48 4.56 -7.94
N VAL A 43 -8.37 4.51 -6.62
CA VAL A 43 -7.11 4.19 -5.95
C VAL A 43 -7.02 2.72 -5.60
N ILE A 44 -5.94 2.04 -6.02
CA ILE A 44 -5.48 0.78 -5.44
C ILE A 44 -4.70 1.14 -4.18
N GLY A 45 -5.16 0.67 -3.02
CA GLY A 45 -4.60 1.05 -1.72
C GLY A 45 -3.21 0.48 -1.44
N GLU A 46 -2.53 1.13 -0.52
CA GLU A 46 -1.25 0.69 0.04
C GLU A 46 -1.29 -0.76 0.55
N SER A 47 -0.15 -1.42 0.53
CA SER A 47 0.04 -2.79 1.05
C SER A 47 -0.82 -3.87 0.37
N VAL A 48 -1.39 -3.59 -0.81
CA VAL A 48 -2.17 -4.58 -1.57
C VAL A 48 -1.25 -5.69 -2.08
N VAL A 49 -0.05 -5.34 -2.57
CA VAL A 49 0.91 -6.30 -3.11
C VAL A 49 1.36 -7.30 -2.05
N SER A 50 1.61 -6.84 -0.82
CA SER A 50 2.01 -7.73 0.28
C SER A 50 0.93 -8.75 0.69
N LYS A 51 -0.30 -8.58 0.24
CA LYS A 51 -1.43 -9.51 0.47
C LYS A 51 -1.65 -10.48 -0.70
N ASP A 52 -0.89 -10.32 -1.78
CA ASP A 52 -0.96 -11.21 -2.92
C ASP A 52 -0.35 -12.57 -2.56
N LYS A 53 -1.18 -13.63 -2.62
CA LYS A 53 -0.75 -15.00 -2.28
C LYS A 53 0.21 -15.59 -3.31
N GLU A 54 0.21 -15.04 -4.51
CA GLU A 54 1.03 -15.47 -5.63
C GLU A 54 2.18 -14.47 -5.92
N LEU A 55 2.48 -13.60 -4.93
CA LEU A 55 3.56 -12.65 -5.02
C LEU A 55 4.91 -13.34 -5.24
N VAL A 56 5.63 -12.92 -6.26
CA VAL A 56 7.00 -13.35 -6.51
C VAL A 56 7.95 -12.20 -6.20
N LEU A 57 8.94 -12.47 -5.38
CA LEU A 57 10.02 -11.54 -5.06
C LEU A 57 11.34 -12.06 -5.63
N GLU A 58 12.13 -11.17 -6.24
CA GLU A 58 13.51 -11.41 -6.63
C GLU A 58 14.41 -10.37 -5.95
N ASN A 59 15.43 -10.84 -5.26
CA ASN A 59 16.34 -9.97 -4.49
C ASN A 59 15.60 -9.03 -3.51
N GLY A 60 14.48 -9.50 -2.95
CA GLY A 60 13.66 -8.72 -2.02
C GLY A 60 12.78 -7.64 -2.67
N LYS A 61 12.71 -7.59 -3.97
CA LYS A 61 11.86 -6.68 -4.74
C LYS A 61 10.76 -7.44 -5.48
N VAL A 62 9.65 -6.77 -5.75
CA VAL A 62 8.55 -7.35 -6.51
C VAL A 62 9.00 -7.66 -7.93
N ALA A 63 8.91 -8.94 -8.30
CA ALA A 63 9.12 -9.41 -9.66
C ALA A 63 7.80 -9.74 -10.37
N ASN A 64 6.79 -10.19 -9.63
CA ASN A 64 5.46 -10.43 -10.17
C ASN A 64 4.38 -10.34 -9.10
N SER A 65 3.29 -9.66 -9.42
CA SER A 65 2.07 -9.62 -8.60
C SER A 65 0.83 -9.84 -9.48
N PRO A 66 0.32 -11.07 -9.53
CA PRO A 66 -0.92 -11.38 -10.24
C PRO A 66 -2.12 -10.55 -9.78
N LEU A 67 -2.20 -10.25 -8.48
CA LEU A 67 -3.30 -9.47 -7.93
C LEU A 67 -3.39 -8.06 -8.51
N ILE A 68 -2.27 -7.31 -8.55
CA ILE A 68 -2.28 -5.96 -9.16
C ILE A 68 -2.60 -6.06 -10.66
N LYS A 69 -2.03 -7.03 -11.37
CA LYS A 69 -2.35 -7.25 -12.79
C LYS A 69 -3.84 -7.46 -13.01
N GLU A 70 -4.45 -8.29 -12.16
CA GLU A 70 -5.89 -8.53 -12.24
C GLU A 70 -6.69 -7.26 -11.96
N MET A 71 -6.33 -6.48 -10.92
CA MET A 71 -6.98 -5.20 -10.59
C MET A 71 -6.92 -4.21 -11.75
N LEU A 72 -5.76 -4.02 -12.35
CA LEU A 72 -5.59 -3.18 -13.55
C LEU A 72 -6.45 -3.67 -14.72
N SER A 73 -6.53 -4.98 -14.94
CA SER A 73 -7.30 -5.57 -16.02
C SER A 73 -8.79 -5.29 -15.90
N TYR A 74 -9.34 -5.27 -14.70
CA TYR A 74 -10.76 -4.97 -14.46
C TYR A 74 -11.11 -3.52 -14.77
N PHE A 75 -10.24 -2.58 -14.47
CA PHE A 75 -10.43 -1.19 -14.88
C PHE A 75 -10.28 -1.05 -16.41
N ASN A 76 -9.17 -1.52 -16.96
CA ASN A 76 -8.85 -1.35 -18.39
C ASN A 76 -9.89 -1.98 -19.32
N ARG A 77 -10.50 -3.09 -18.91
CA ARG A 77 -11.56 -3.76 -19.69
C ARG A 77 -12.77 -2.85 -19.94
N TYR A 78 -13.10 -1.97 -19.02
CA TYR A 78 -14.28 -1.13 -19.08
C TYR A 78 -13.97 0.35 -19.28
N SER A 79 -12.70 0.73 -19.26
CA SER A 79 -12.26 2.10 -19.53
C SER A 79 -12.60 2.52 -20.98
N ARG A 80 -13.03 3.76 -21.11
CA ARG A 80 -13.38 4.40 -22.39
C ARG A 80 -12.53 5.66 -22.61
N GLY A 81 -11.29 5.66 -22.13
CA GLY A 81 -10.37 6.79 -22.23
C GLY A 81 -10.57 7.86 -21.16
N TYR A 82 -11.37 7.57 -20.14
CA TYR A 82 -11.58 8.45 -18.98
C TYR A 82 -11.24 7.76 -17.69
N GLY A 83 -10.80 8.55 -16.70
CA GLY A 83 -10.36 8.01 -15.41
C GLY A 83 -9.03 7.28 -15.53
N ASP A 84 -8.49 6.90 -14.39
CA ASP A 84 -7.24 6.13 -14.30
C ASP A 84 -7.22 5.32 -13.01
N ILE A 85 -6.30 4.36 -12.94
CA ILE A 85 -5.94 3.74 -11.68
C ILE A 85 -4.75 4.49 -11.08
N ILE A 86 -4.94 4.95 -9.85
CA ILE A 86 -3.88 5.54 -9.03
C ILE A 86 -3.37 4.44 -8.10
N LEU A 87 -2.09 4.09 -8.20
CA LEU A 87 -1.48 3.15 -7.27
C LEU A 87 -0.94 3.90 -6.06
N GLN A 88 -1.51 3.62 -4.90
CA GLN A 88 -1.04 4.17 -3.63
C GLN A 88 0.02 3.25 -3.02
N ALA A 89 1.16 3.80 -2.66
CA ALA A 89 2.25 3.10 -2.00
C ALA A 89 2.64 3.79 -0.69
N ASN A 90 2.86 2.99 0.35
CA ASN A 90 3.50 3.44 1.58
C ASN A 90 5.01 3.14 1.53
N TYR A 91 5.71 3.43 2.63
CA TYR A 91 7.14 3.19 2.74
C TYR A 91 7.53 1.72 2.54
N ASP A 92 6.73 0.77 3.07
CA ASP A 92 7.01 -0.65 2.92
C ASP A 92 6.82 -1.11 1.47
N ASP A 93 5.82 -0.59 0.78
CA ASP A 93 5.61 -0.84 -0.65
C ASP A 93 6.78 -0.31 -1.48
N GLU A 94 7.28 0.89 -1.16
CA GLU A 94 8.45 1.48 -1.82
C GLU A 94 9.71 0.64 -1.55
N TYR A 95 9.90 0.21 -0.29
CA TYR A 95 11.00 -0.70 0.05
C TYR A 95 10.95 -2.01 -0.75
N LEU A 96 9.75 -2.53 -1.04
CA LEU A 96 9.55 -3.71 -1.89
C LEU A 96 9.68 -3.42 -3.38
N GLY A 97 9.81 -2.16 -3.79
CA GLY A 97 9.87 -1.76 -5.20
C GLY A 97 8.53 -1.91 -5.94
N VAL A 98 7.42 -1.72 -5.24
CA VAL A 98 6.08 -1.84 -5.82
C VAL A 98 5.85 -0.81 -6.91
N LEU A 99 6.26 0.45 -6.69
CA LEU A 99 6.11 1.50 -7.70
C LEU A 99 6.96 1.24 -8.92
N ASP A 100 8.22 0.86 -8.71
CA ASP A 100 9.14 0.48 -9.81
C ASP A 100 8.53 -0.61 -10.70
N TYR A 101 8.03 -1.68 -10.07
CA TYR A 101 7.37 -2.76 -10.78
C TYR A 101 6.12 -2.28 -11.53
N ALA A 102 5.27 -1.51 -10.89
CA ALA A 102 4.02 -1.05 -11.47
C ALA A 102 4.25 -0.10 -12.66
N ILE A 103 5.21 0.82 -12.54
CA ILE A 103 5.54 1.79 -13.59
C ILE A 103 6.24 1.08 -14.76
N LYS A 104 7.30 0.31 -14.49
CA LYS A 104 8.16 -0.27 -15.52
C LYS A 104 7.53 -1.48 -16.23
N GLU A 105 6.87 -2.35 -15.46
CA GLU A 105 6.34 -3.62 -15.98
C GLU A 105 4.85 -3.58 -16.31
N LEU A 106 4.07 -2.74 -15.62
CA LEU A 106 2.61 -2.70 -15.81
C LEU A 106 2.12 -1.42 -16.48
N GLY A 107 3.00 -0.43 -16.70
CA GLY A 107 2.65 0.82 -17.36
C GLY A 107 1.71 1.72 -16.55
N VAL A 108 1.75 1.63 -15.22
CA VAL A 108 1.00 2.54 -14.35
C VAL A 108 1.59 3.95 -14.47
N THR A 109 0.72 4.93 -14.69
CA THR A 109 1.11 6.34 -14.91
C THR A 109 0.74 7.26 -13.76
N SER A 110 -0.16 6.81 -12.90
CA SER A 110 -0.67 7.60 -11.78
C SER A 110 -0.33 6.92 -10.45
N VAL A 111 0.42 7.62 -9.60
CA VAL A 111 0.86 7.10 -8.29
C VAL A 111 0.52 8.06 -7.17
N GLU A 112 0.31 7.53 -5.98
CA GLU A 112 0.08 8.29 -4.75
C GLU A 112 1.02 7.79 -3.66
N LEU A 113 1.81 8.69 -3.07
CA LEU A 113 2.67 8.38 -1.94
C LEU A 113 1.90 8.55 -0.64
N LYS A 114 1.79 7.47 0.13
CA LYS A 114 1.13 7.47 1.43
C LYS A 114 2.11 7.76 2.54
N PHE A 115 2.09 8.99 3.02
CA PHE A 115 2.90 9.40 4.17
C PHE A 115 2.33 8.89 5.49
N GLY A 116 3.18 8.88 6.53
CA GLY A 116 2.76 8.52 7.88
C GLY A 116 1.63 9.42 8.38
N GLN A 117 0.70 8.83 9.11
CA GLN A 117 -0.49 9.51 9.62
C GLN A 117 -0.38 9.74 11.12
N GLY A 118 0.44 10.71 11.53
CA GLY A 118 0.65 11.05 12.95
C GLY A 118 -0.64 11.40 13.71
N ALA A 119 -1.66 11.89 13.01
CA ALA A 119 -2.98 12.15 13.58
C ALA A 119 -3.76 10.89 13.97
N LYS A 120 -3.36 9.71 13.49
CA LYS A 120 -4.00 8.43 13.84
C LYS A 120 -3.50 7.84 15.16
N GLY A 121 -2.60 8.49 15.88
CA GLY A 121 -2.11 8.14 17.22
C GLY A 121 -2.31 6.67 17.65
N ILE A 122 -3.39 6.41 18.34
CA ILE A 122 -3.73 5.09 18.88
C ILE A 122 -4.19 4.10 17.78
N GLN A 123 -4.70 4.55 16.66
CA GLN A 123 -5.24 3.68 15.59
C GLN A 123 -4.18 3.13 14.63
N GLY A 124 -2.95 3.62 14.67
CA GLY A 124 -1.82 3.11 13.91
C GLY A 124 -1.08 1.96 14.60
N MET A 125 -1.53 1.53 15.79
CA MET A 125 -0.89 0.44 16.50
C MET A 125 -1.42 -0.92 16.02
N GLY A 126 -0.59 -1.68 15.33
CA GLY A 126 -0.84 -3.07 15.03
C GLY A 126 -0.47 -3.98 16.21
N LYS A 127 -1.25 -5.03 16.46
CA LYS A 127 -0.87 -6.07 17.43
C LYS A 127 -0.09 -7.18 16.73
N VAL A 128 1.03 -7.54 17.32
CA VAL A 128 1.88 -8.66 16.89
C VAL A 128 1.86 -9.69 17.99
N TYR A 129 1.50 -10.92 17.66
CA TYR A 129 1.30 -11.99 18.64
C TYR A 129 2.48 -12.95 18.72
N ASP A 130 3.40 -12.90 17.78
CA ASP A 130 4.61 -13.72 17.75
C ASP A 130 5.85 -12.88 18.05
N ILE A 131 6.69 -13.36 18.96
CA ILE A 131 7.88 -12.63 19.38
C ILE A 131 8.93 -12.52 18.26
N ASN A 132 9.04 -13.53 17.40
CA ASN A 132 10.00 -13.49 16.29
C ASN A 132 9.54 -12.48 15.24
N GLU A 133 8.24 -12.42 14.97
CA GLU A 133 7.65 -11.42 14.11
C GLU A 133 7.87 -10.00 14.69
N ALA A 134 7.70 -9.84 16.00
CA ALA A 134 7.96 -8.59 16.70
C ALA A 134 9.44 -8.15 16.57
N LEU A 135 10.38 -9.07 16.72
CA LEU A 135 11.82 -8.83 16.52
C LEU A 135 12.14 -8.46 15.07
N GLU A 136 11.49 -9.09 14.11
CA GLU A 136 11.67 -8.74 12.68
C GLU A 136 11.16 -7.32 12.37
N PHE A 137 10.01 -6.92 12.92
CA PHE A 137 9.55 -5.54 12.80
C PHE A 137 10.50 -4.55 13.46
N GLN A 138 11.04 -4.89 14.63
CA GLN A 138 12.03 -4.04 15.30
C GLN A 138 13.29 -3.87 14.45
N LYS A 139 13.81 -4.92 13.83
CA LYS A 139 14.94 -4.84 12.88
C LYS A 139 14.64 -3.95 11.69
N LYS A 140 13.41 -3.95 11.21
CA LYS A 140 12.94 -3.05 10.16
C LYS A 140 12.76 -1.59 10.64
N GLY A 141 13.00 -1.33 11.94
CA GLY A 141 12.95 -0.01 12.56
C GLY A 141 11.58 0.41 13.06
N TYR A 142 10.62 -0.51 13.19
CA TYR A 142 9.37 -0.23 13.90
C TYR A 142 9.60 -0.15 15.39
N LEU A 143 8.88 0.74 16.07
CA LEU A 143 8.83 0.76 17.51
C LEU A 143 7.87 -0.34 17.98
N ILE A 144 8.42 -1.28 18.74
CA ILE A 144 7.66 -2.40 19.30
C ILE A 144 7.60 -2.25 20.83
N PHE A 145 6.42 -2.38 21.38
CA PHE A 145 6.21 -2.25 22.81
C PHE A 145 5.35 -3.41 23.35
N PRO A 146 5.76 -4.06 24.47
CA PRO A 146 7.06 -3.93 25.14
C PRO A 146 8.22 -4.39 24.25
N ASP A 147 9.46 -3.99 24.56
CA ASP A 147 10.63 -4.30 23.75
C ASP A 147 10.89 -5.83 23.68
N PRO A 148 10.72 -6.49 22.51
CA PRO A 148 10.89 -7.93 22.39
C PRO A 148 12.35 -8.40 22.51
N SER A 149 13.32 -7.48 22.38
CA SER A 149 14.74 -7.77 22.55
C SER A 149 15.17 -7.79 24.03
N ASN A 150 14.34 -7.30 24.94
CA ASN A 150 14.59 -7.34 26.37
C ASN A 150 14.46 -8.79 26.87
N PRO A 151 15.51 -9.36 27.51
CA PRO A 151 15.50 -10.75 27.98
C PRO A 151 14.37 -11.07 28.95
N GLU A 152 14.03 -10.14 29.85
CA GLU A 152 12.95 -10.31 30.81
C GLU A 152 11.59 -10.38 30.11
N ILE A 153 11.37 -9.51 29.13
CA ILE A 153 10.14 -9.52 28.32
C ILE A 153 10.03 -10.82 27.52
N ALA A 154 11.13 -11.25 26.90
CA ALA A 154 11.17 -12.49 26.15
C ALA A 154 10.89 -13.72 27.02
N GLU A 155 11.43 -13.76 28.24
CA GLU A 155 11.18 -14.83 29.20
C GLU A 155 9.73 -14.84 29.70
N ASN A 156 9.19 -13.67 30.05
CA ASN A 156 7.79 -13.51 30.43
C ASN A 156 6.86 -13.99 29.32
N TYR A 157 7.14 -13.62 28.07
CA TYR A 157 6.35 -14.06 26.91
C TYR A 157 6.36 -15.59 26.75
N LYS A 158 7.53 -16.25 26.87
CA LYS A 158 7.64 -17.72 26.84
C LYS A 158 6.83 -18.40 27.94
N ASN A 159 6.72 -17.76 29.11
CA ASN A 159 5.96 -18.22 30.24
C ASN A 159 4.47 -17.90 30.19
N GLY A 160 4.00 -17.36 29.05
CA GLY A 160 2.61 -16.99 28.86
C GLY A 160 2.18 -15.71 29.59
N ILE A 161 3.13 -14.93 30.08
CA ILE A 161 2.91 -13.63 30.69
C ILE A 161 3.03 -12.57 29.59
N GLY A 162 1.90 -11.93 29.27
CA GLY A 162 1.81 -11.04 28.11
C GLY A 162 1.21 -11.75 26.90
N ARG A 163 0.40 -11.03 26.12
CA ARG A 163 -0.40 -11.64 25.06
C ARG A 163 -0.10 -11.10 23.67
N ALA A 164 0.47 -9.91 23.58
CA ALA A 164 0.77 -9.26 22.31
C ALA A 164 1.81 -8.16 22.50
N PHE A 165 2.55 -7.91 21.42
CA PHE A 165 3.36 -6.72 21.27
C PHE A 165 2.55 -5.68 20.48
N GLU A 166 2.72 -4.41 20.79
CA GLU A 166 2.14 -3.31 20.03
C GLU A 166 3.20 -2.77 19.07
N LYS A 167 2.90 -2.84 17.80
CA LYS A 167 3.70 -2.24 16.74
C LYS A 167 3.22 -0.83 16.49
N VAL A 168 4.05 0.15 16.79
CA VAL A 168 3.81 1.54 16.40
C VAL A 168 4.40 1.74 15.01
N ASP A 169 3.58 2.21 14.09
CA ASP A 169 4.06 2.50 12.75
C ASP A 169 5.20 3.51 12.83
N LYS A 170 6.34 3.11 12.31
CA LYS A 170 7.46 4.01 12.08
C LYS A 170 6.93 5.18 11.26
N LEU A 171 7.21 6.39 11.70
CA LEU A 171 7.10 7.53 10.81
C LEU A 171 8.14 7.33 9.73
N PRO A 172 7.75 6.95 8.49
CA PRO A 172 8.71 6.73 7.44
C PRO A 172 9.41 8.06 7.18
N ILE A 173 10.72 8.04 7.27
CA ILE A 173 11.52 9.18 6.85
C ILE A 173 11.58 9.09 5.33
N TRP A 174 10.63 9.71 4.68
CA TRP A 174 10.71 9.98 3.26
C TRP A 174 11.87 10.96 3.07
N ASN A 175 12.97 10.46 2.56
CA ASN A 175 14.14 11.29 2.26
C ASN A 175 14.13 11.68 0.78
N GLU A 176 14.99 12.64 0.43
CA GLU A 176 15.09 13.13 -0.93
C GLU A 176 15.42 12.01 -1.93
N GLU A 177 16.25 11.05 -1.56
CA GLU A 177 16.63 9.91 -2.40
C GLU A 177 15.41 9.05 -2.79
N ILE A 178 14.48 8.82 -1.88
CA ILE A 178 13.25 8.04 -2.12
C ILE A 178 12.26 8.84 -2.97
N LEU A 179 12.23 10.17 -2.82
CA LEU A 179 11.24 11.02 -3.48
C LEU A 179 11.64 11.43 -4.91
N VAL A 180 12.92 11.33 -5.26
CA VAL A 180 13.46 11.82 -6.53
C VAL A 180 13.76 10.69 -7.52
N ASN A 181 13.90 9.45 -7.06
CA ASN A 181 14.07 8.27 -7.90
C ASN A 181 12.73 7.65 -8.27
#